data_97d8096b7d460862d3b918e5bbc36047
#
_entry.id   97d8096b7d460862d3b918e5bbc36047
#
_cell.length_a   1.000
_cell.length_b   1.000
_cell.length_c   1.000
_cell.angle_alpha   90.00
_cell.angle_beta   90.00
_cell.angle_gamma   90.00
#
_symmetry.space_group_name_H-M   'P 1'
#
loop_
_entity.id
_entity.type
_entity.pdbx_description
1 polymer ?
#
loop_
_entity_poly.entity_id
_entity_poly.type
_entity_poly.pdbx_seq_one_letter_code
_entity_poly.pdbx_strand_id
1 'polypeptide(L)'
;MKLNKPFTDTFLQSLKSKAKEYTKHDGKESGLMIRVKPNKTKTFYFVYSFTGKYKKMSLGEYPTLSLTFAREMVKEYKGLIYRNIDPLAYRKTLQNPVEEKKLTFSEMAEKWRDKRLKQGKFKAQTINESFRRVELHLFSKIGNLPIDEANLKTFEPALAPLKNSNTLYKINIAIKQIFRMAEDEDLIVKNPFRKIHDEFTYIETKNHPTLTPEDLPHLFRVLQGADLKKPTALLIEWQLLSILRSSEAVSIEWADIDWEAKALHIPAERMKGGKRPHSIPLSSQALNVLDQMRRYTGNRKYVFCSRIAPFNKPMNSGAANVALKRMGFKDLLVAHGLRSIASTYLHELDRFSSEAIELCLSHENRGKVRKAYDKSKKWKSRQTIMQCWGDYVEQCKLEAMKAG
;
A
#
# COMPACT_ATOMS: atom_id res chain seq x y z
N MET A 1 -70.76 -25.11 -9.38
CA MET A 1 -69.38 -25.46 -9.02
C MET A 1 -69.38 -26.68 -8.14
N LYS A 2 -68.77 -27.83 -8.53
CA LYS A 2 -68.67 -28.98 -7.62
C LYS A 2 -67.69 -28.59 -6.49
N LEU A 3 -68.17 -28.44 -5.26
CA LEU A 3 -67.37 -28.21 -4.07
C LEU A 3 -66.40 -29.41 -3.89
N ASN A 4 -65.10 -29.14 -3.89
CA ASN A 4 -64.08 -30.17 -3.61
C ASN A 4 -64.26 -30.62 -2.14
N LYS A 5 -64.30 -31.92 -1.90
CA LYS A 5 -64.34 -32.45 -0.52
C LYS A 5 -62.98 -32.21 0.16
N PRO A 6 -62.95 -31.90 1.46
CA PRO A 6 -61.69 -31.80 2.21
C PRO A 6 -60.91 -33.12 2.13
N PHE A 7 -59.54 -33.04 1.98
CA PHE A 7 -58.69 -34.20 2.14
C PHE A 7 -58.71 -34.70 3.58
N THR A 8 -58.71 -36.02 3.71
CA THR A 8 -58.42 -36.74 4.95
C THR A 8 -57.36 -37.79 4.66
N ASP A 9 -56.60 -38.23 5.66
CA ASP A 9 -55.56 -39.23 5.42
C ASP A 9 -56.17 -40.56 4.89
N THR A 10 -57.35 -40.96 5.38
CA THR A 10 -58.10 -42.09 4.87
C THR A 10 -58.43 -41.93 3.38
N PHE A 11 -58.86 -40.73 2.97
CA PHE A 11 -59.11 -40.44 1.56
C PHE A 11 -57.82 -40.49 0.72
N LEU A 12 -56.75 -39.93 1.20
CA LEU A 12 -55.45 -39.94 0.49
C LEU A 12 -54.90 -41.35 0.33
N GLN A 13 -55.04 -42.20 1.35
CA GLN A 13 -54.68 -43.61 1.30
C GLN A 13 -55.50 -44.37 0.28
N SER A 14 -56.79 -44.12 0.19
CA SER A 14 -57.71 -44.81 -0.76
C SER A 14 -57.50 -44.47 -2.21
N LEU A 15 -56.74 -43.41 -2.56
CA LEU A 15 -56.45 -43.02 -3.95
C LEU A 15 -55.61 -44.06 -4.67
N LYS A 16 -56.23 -44.75 -5.62
CA LYS A 16 -55.57 -45.79 -6.46
C LYS A 16 -54.96 -45.15 -7.70
N SER A 17 -53.84 -45.68 -8.13
CA SER A 17 -53.21 -45.29 -9.43
C SER A 17 -54.13 -45.66 -10.60
N LYS A 18 -54.05 -44.88 -11.67
CA LYS A 18 -54.76 -45.11 -12.92
C LYS A 18 -53.76 -45.19 -14.09
N ALA A 19 -54.18 -45.63 -15.25
CA ALA A 19 -53.33 -45.70 -16.44
C ALA A 19 -52.71 -44.33 -16.86
N LYS A 20 -53.44 -43.24 -16.53
CA LYS A 20 -52.94 -41.84 -16.69
C LYS A 20 -52.90 -41.16 -15.34
N GLU A 21 -51.95 -40.26 -15.17
CA GLU A 21 -51.89 -39.46 -13.95
C GLU A 21 -53.13 -38.54 -13.81
N TYR A 22 -53.53 -38.33 -12.56
CA TYR A 22 -54.64 -37.44 -12.30
C TYR A 22 -54.40 -36.61 -11.04
N THR A 23 -55.15 -35.55 -10.91
CA THR A 23 -55.06 -34.61 -9.78
C THR A 23 -56.38 -34.46 -9.03
N LYS A 24 -56.29 -34.17 -7.75
CA LYS A 24 -57.37 -33.78 -6.87
C LYS A 24 -56.98 -32.52 -6.09
N HIS A 25 -57.96 -31.67 -5.80
CA HIS A 25 -57.76 -30.45 -5.02
C HIS A 25 -58.38 -30.61 -3.65
N ASP A 26 -57.75 -30.04 -2.65
CA ASP A 26 -58.26 -30.05 -1.26
C ASP A 26 -59.41 -29.05 -1.12
N GLY A 27 -60.51 -29.49 -0.56
CA GLY A 27 -61.67 -28.60 -0.29
C GLY A 27 -61.48 -27.73 0.95
N LYS A 28 -60.54 -28.07 1.86
CA LYS A 28 -60.26 -27.28 3.05
C LYS A 28 -59.19 -26.21 2.83
N GLU A 29 -58.12 -26.54 2.16
CA GLU A 29 -57.00 -25.60 1.90
C GLU A 29 -56.93 -25.29 0.40
N SER A 30 -57.38 -24.10 0.01
CA SER A 30 -57.35 -23.69 -1.39
C SER A 30 -55.93 -23.62 -1.91
N GLY A 31 -55.71 -24.12 -3.13
CA GLY A 31 -54.39 -24.20 -3.71
C GLY A 31 -53.61 -25.46 -3.41
N LEU A 32 -53.96 -26.26 -2.38
CA LEU A 32 -53.39 -27.55 -2.18
C LEU A 32 -53.98 -28.57 -3.16
N MET A 33 -53.10 -29.28 -3.85
CA MET A 33 -53.46 -30.31 -4.83
C MET A 33 -52.58 -31.55 -4.62
N ILE A 34 -53.18 -32.74 -4.80
CA ILE A 34 -52.42 -34.00 -4.90
C ILE A 34 -52.43 -34.51 -6.32
N ARG A 35 -51.29 -34.99 -6.83
CA ARG A 35 -51.13 -35.69 -8.08
C ARG A 35 -50.80 -37.14 -7.78
N VAL A 36 -51.56 -38.03 -8.43
CA VAL A 36 -51.33 -39.49 -8.37
C VAL A 36 -50.85 -39.96 -9.72
N LYS A 37 -49.66 -40.52 -9.71
CA LYS A 37 -49.02 -41.07 -10.93
C LYS A 37 -49.35 -42.56 -11.10
N PRO A 38 -49.18 -43.11 -12.35
CA PRO A 38 -49.38 -44.55 -12.63
C PRO A 38 -48.49 -45.45 -11.75
N ASN A 39 -47.31 -45.02 -11.39
CA ASN A 39 -46.35 -45.71 -10.52
C ASN A 39 -46.75 -45.66 -9.01
N LYS A 40 -47.96 -45.27 -8.70
CA LYS A 40 -48.54 -45.15 -7.33
C LYS A 40 -47.97 -43.96 -6.51
N THR A 41 -47.02 -43.19 -7.00
CA THR A 41 -46.51 -42.00 -6.29
C THR A 41 -47.59 -40.97 -6.18
N LYS A 42 -47.76 -40.43 -4.93
CA LYS A 42 -48.70 -39.38 -4.57
C LYS A 42 -47.90 -38.14 -4.14
N THR A 43 -47.95 -37.06 -4.93
CA THR A 43 -47.18 -35.85 -4.63
C THR A 43 -48.08 -34.66 -4.37
N PHE A 44 -47.86 -33.95 -3.28
CA PHE A 44 -48.54 -32.68 -3.01
C PHE A 44 -47.94 -31.56 -3.83
N TYR A 45 -48.79 -30.65 -4.28
CA TYR A 45 -48.47 -29.45 -5.00
C TYR A 45 -49.21 -28.26 -4.45
N PHE A 46 -48.56 -27.11 -4.45
CA PHE A 46 -49.20 -25.81 -4.32
C PHE A 46 -49.41 -25.19 -5.68
N VAL A 47 -50.68 -24.86 -5.95
CA VAL A 47 -51.09 -24.19 -7.20
C VAL A 47 -51.61 -22.81 -6.82
N TYR A 48 -51.03 -21.79 -7.46
CA TYR A 48 -51.29 -20.39 -7.15
C TYR A 48 -51.18 -19.51 -8.37
N SER A 49 -51.72 -18.29 -8.26
CA SER A 49 -51.52 -17.24 -9.26
C SER A 49 -50.60 -16.17 -8.68
N PHE A 50 -49.61 -15.76 -9.46
CA PHE A 50 -48.72 -14.68 -9.12
C PHE A 50 -48.52 -13.76 -10.34
N THR A 51 -48.77 -12.45 -10.18
CA THR A 51 -48.74 -11.47 -11.29
C THR A 51 -49.52 -11.92 -12.53
N GLY A 52 -50.76 -12.49 -12.33
CA GLY A 52 -51.62 -12.96 -13.41
C GLY A 52 -51.23 -14.28 -14.05
N LYS A 53 -50.13 -14.93 -13.63
CA LYS A 53 -49.68 -16.21 -14.17
C LYS A 53 -49.95 -17.36 -13.18
N TYR A 54 -50.53 -18.44 -13.69
CA TYR A 54 -50.69 -19.68 -12.91
C TYR A 54 -49.34 -20.39 -12.76
N LYS A 55 -49.02 -20.74 -11.52
CA LYS A 55 -47.78 -21.46 -11.16
C LYS A 55 -48.13 -22.70 -10.32
N LYS A 56 -47.27 -23.72 -10.42
CA LYS A 56 -47.40 -24.99 -9.71
C LYS A 56 -46.05 -25.35 -9.10
N MET A 57 -46.02 -25.59 -7.80
CA MET A 57 -44.84 -25.95 -7.02
C MET A 57 -45.05 -27.27 -6.30
N SER A 58 -44.11 -28.21 -6.41
CA SER A 58 -44.11 -29.48 -5.66
C SER A 58 -43.79 -29.19 -4.19
N LEU A 59 -44.57 -29.76 -3.28
CA LEU A 59 -44.34 -29.65 -1.83
C LEU A 59 -43.58 -30.86 -1.28
N GLY A 60 -43.95 -32.06 -1.74
CA GLY A 60 -43.36 -33.32 -1.28
C GLY A 60 -44.28 -34.51 -1.54
N GLU A 61 -43.78 -35.70 -1.26
CA GLU A 61 -44.50 -36.97 -1.47
C GLU A 61 -45.25 -37.43 -0.24
N TYR A 62 -46.51 -37.85 -0.43
CA TYR A 62 -47.30 -38.52 0.58
C TYR A 62 -46.98 -40.01 0.60
N PRO A 63 -46.80 -40.67 1.76
CA PRO A 63 -47.05 -40.17 3.14
C PRO A 63 -45.85 -39.47 3.79
N THR A 64 -44.67 -39.44 3.18
CA THR A 64 -43.47 -38.80 3.77
C THR A 64 -43.77 -37.37 4.22
N LEU A 65 -44.48 -36.60 3.43
CA LEU A 65 -45.05 -35.31 3.80
C LEU A 65 -46.50 -35.56 4.30
N SER A 66 -46.81 -35.28 5.53
CA SER A 66 -48.15 -35.40 6.06
C SER A 66 -49.10 -34.34 5.47
N LEU A 67 -50.41 -34.66 5.47
CA LEU A 67 -51.43 -33.72 5.01
C LEU A 67 -51.45 -32.42 5.82
N THR A 68 -51.26 -32.53 7.13
CA THR A 68 -51.22 -31.37 8.02
C THR A 68 -50.06 -30.44 7.65
N PHE A 69 -48.89 -31.01 7.49
CA PHE A 69 -47.68 -30.24 7.11
C PHE A 69 -47.82 -29.62 5.71
N ALA A 70 -48.40 -30.36 4.75
CA ALA A 70 -48.66 -29.82 3.42
C ALA A 70 -49.59 -28.59 3.44
N ARG A 71 -50.61 -28.60 4.32
CA ARG A 71 -51.51 -27.47 4.54
C ARG A 71 -50.78 -26.26 5.19
N GLU A 72 -49.93 -26.53 6.17
CA GLU A 72 -49.13 -25.48 6.81
C GLU A 72 -48.21 -24.80 5.82
N MET A 73 -47.48 -25.57 4.99
CA MET A 73 -46.65 -25.01 3.90
C MET A 73 -47.47 -24.15 2.95
N VAL A 74 -48.67 -24.56 2.55
CA VAL A 74 -49.53 -23.77 1.69
C VAL A 74 -49.90 -22.44 2.33
N LYS A 75 -50.21 -22.43 3.61
CA LYS A 75 -50.51 -21.21 4.37
C LYS A 75 -49.31 -20.26 4.41
N GLU A 76 -48.14 -20.80 4.67
CA GLU A 76 -46.88 -20.03 4.67
C GLU A 76 -46.63 -19.38 3.30
N TYR A 77 -46.71 -20.16 2.22
CA TYR A 77 -46.53 -19.67 0.87
C TYR A 77 -47.60 -18.67 0.43
N LYS A 78 -48.84 -18.78 0.91
CA LYS A 78 -49.86 -17.74 0.73
C LYS A 78 -49.45 -16.43 1.42
N GLY A 79 -48.85 -16.52 2.60
CA GLY A 79 -48.29 -15.38 3.31
C GLY A 79 -47.21 -14.66 2.49
N LEU A 80 -46.37 -15.37 1.76
CA LEU A 80 -45.40 -14.77 0.83
C LEU A 80 -46.09 -14.04 -0.33
N ILE A 81 -47.11 -14.70 -0.93
CA ILE A 81 -47.86 -14.07 -2.04
C ILE A 81 -48.54 -12.78 -1.55
N TYR A 82 -49.08 -12.77 -0.36
CA TYR A 82 -49.71 -11.57 0.24
C TYR A 82 -48.68 -10.44 0.41
N ARG A 83 -47.42 -10.78 0.64
CA ARG A 83 -46.27 -9.84 0.69
C ARG A 83 -45.68 -9.52 -0.67
N ASN A 84 -46.34 -9.91 -1.76
CA ASN A 84 -45.86 -9.77 -3.15
C ASN A 84 -44.55 -10.50 -3.44
N ILE A 85 -44.27 -11.63 -2.76
CA ILE A 85 -43.09 -12.48 -2.95
C ILE A 85 -43.54 -13.79 -3.63
N ASP A 86 -42.89 -14.14 -4.75
CA ASP A 86 -43.16 -15.42 -5.44
C ASP A 86 -42.59 -16.61 -4.66
N PRO A 87 -43.44 -17.53 -4.15
CA PRO A 87 -42.98 -18.70 -3.40
C PRO A 87 -41.95 -19.57 -4.11
N LEU A 88 -42.07 -19.71 -5.43
CA LEU A 88 -41.13 -20.51 -6.24
C LEU A 88 -39.75 -19.85 -6.30
N ALA A 89 -39.71 -18.52 -6.47
CA ALA A 89 -38.47 -17.76 -6.45
C ALA A 89 -37.84 -17.77 -5.05
N TYR A 90 -38.64 -17.55 -4.01
CA TYR A 90 -38.21 -17.60 -2.63
C TYR A 90 -37.57 -18.94 -2.25
N ARG A 91 -38.19 -20.06 -2.64
CA ARG A 91 -37.64 -21.41 -2.42
C ARG A 91 -36.33 -21.63 -3.15
N LYS A 92 -36.17 -21.09 -4.38
CA LYS A 92 -34.92 -21.15 -5.13
C LYS A 92 -33.81 -20.35 -4.44
N THR A 93 -34.09 -19.21 -3.84
CA THR A 93 -33.11 -18.43 -3.10
C THR A 93 -32.67 -19.15 -1.81
N LEU A 94 -33.57 -19.88 -1.15
CA LEU A 94 -33.23 -20.73 0.00
C LEU A 94 -32.39 -21.96 -0.38
N GLN A 95 -32.63 -22.54 -1.58
CA GLN A 95 -31.87 -23.70 -2.07
C GLN A 95 -30.52 -23.31 -2.69
N ASN A 96 -30.42 -22.14 -3.25
CA ASN A 96 -29.19 -21.52 -3.72
C ASN A 96 -29.11 -20.15 -3.06
N PRO A 97 -28.61 -20.05 -1.80
CA PRO A 97 -28.26 -18.76 -1.27
C PRO A 97 -27.29 -18.11 -2.29
N VAL A 98 -27.65 -16.97 -2.83
CA VAL A 98 -26.70 -16.15 -3.56
C VAL A 98 -25.60 -15.90 -2.56
N GLU A 99 -24.46 -16.58 -2.70
CA GLU A 99 -23.27 -16.23 -1.96
C GLU A 99 -23.03 -14.75 -2.32
N GLU A 100 -23.37 -13.85 -1.39
CA GLU A 100 -22.95 -12.46 -1.51
C GLU A 100 -21.44 -12.52 -1.69
N LYS A 101 -20.96 -12.06 -2.85
CA LYS A 101 -19.53 -12.07 -3.16
C LYS A 101 -18.82 -11.32 -2.04
N LYS A 102 -18.27 -12.10 -1.10
CA LYS A 102 -17.53 -11.53 0.02
C LYS A 102 -16.34 -10.75 -0.50
N LEU A 103 -16.16 -9.57 0.04
CA LEU A 103 -15.02 -8.72 -0.33
C LEU A 103 -13.73 -9.43 0.06
N THR A 104 -12.80 -9.55 -0.88
CA THR A 104 -11.51 -10.19 -0.64
C THR A 104 -10.49 -9.22 -0.03
N PHE A 105 -9.40 -9.76 0.53
CA PHE A 105 -8.30 -8.96 1.06
C PHE A 105 -7.68 -8.05 -0.01
N SER A 106 -7.47 -8.53 -1.25
CA SER A 106 -6.94 -7.72 -2.34
C SER A 106 -7.88 -6.56 -2.71
N GLU A 107 -9.18 -6.83 -2.86
CA GLU A 107 -10.18 -5.80 -3.14
C GLU A 107 -10.25 -4.74 -2.02
N MET A 108 -10.13 -5.17 -0.76
CA MET A 108 -10.08 -4.24 0.37
C MET A 108 -8.79 -3.41 0.41
N ALA A 109 -7.66 -4.00 0.09
CA ALA A 109 -6.38 -3.28 -0.01
C ALA A 109 -6.40 -2.23 -1.14
N GLU A 110 -7.03 -2.52 -2.28
CA GLU A 110 -7.24 -1.56 -3.37
C GLU A 110 -8.13 -0.40 -2.94
N LYS A 111 -9.26 -0.67 -2.29
CA LYS A 111 -10.13 0.37 -1.71
C LYS A 111 -9.38 1.25 -0.72
N TRP A 112 -8.55 0.66 0.14
CA TRP A 112 -7.71 1.38 1.09
C TRP A 112 -6.73 2.33 0.37
N ARG A 113 -6.03 1.86 -0.66
CA ARG A 113 -5.13 2.68 -1.49
C ARG A 113 -5.86 3.87 -2.08
N ASP A 114 -6.99 3.62 -2.75
CA ASP A 114 -7.75 4.64 -3.49
C ASP A 114 -8.35 5.69 -2.54
N LYS A 115 -8.87 5.26 -1.38
CA LYS A 115 -9.35 6.17 -0.33
C LYS A 115 -8.23 7.07 0.19
N ARG A 116 -7.04 6.51 0.41
CA ARG A 116 -5.87 7.25 0.86
C ARG A 116 -5.35 8.25 -0.17
N LEU A 117 -5.35 7.88 -1.44
CA LEU A 117 -4.98 8.77 -2.55
C LEU A 117 -5.94 9.97 -2.62
N LYS A 118 -7.26 9.73 -2.50
CA LYS A 118 -8.29 10.78 -2.48
C LYS A 118 -8.15 11.72 -1.28
N GLN A 119 -7.73 11.23 -0.12
CA GLN A 119 -7.53 12.05 1.07
C GLN A 119 -6.37 13.05 0.98
N GLY A 120 -5.39 12.84 0.12
CA GLY A 120 -4.26 13.75 -0.09
C GLY A 120 -3.33 14.00 1.11
N LYS A 121 -3.54 13.28 2.24
CA LYS A 121 -2.75 13.47 3.48
C LYS A 121 -1.29 13.01 3.36
N PHE A 122 -0.99 12.15 2.41
CA PHE A 122 0.34 11.59 2.16
C PHE A 122 0.68 11.72 0.68
N LYS A 123 1.97 11.76 0.35
CA LYS A 123 2.43 11.74 -1.05
C LYS A 123 1.95 10.44 -1.73
N ALA A 124 1.40 10.56 -2.93
CA ALA A 124 0.90 9.41 -3.71
C ALA A 124 1.94 8.29 -3.84
N GLN A 125 3.22 8.65 -4.03
CA GLN A 125 4.32 7.70 -4.07
C GLN A 125 4.40 6.84 -2.80
N THR A 126 4.26 7.43 -1.61
CA THR A 126 4.32 6.70 -0.32
C THR A 126 3.19 5.69 -0.20
N ILE A 127 1.98 6.08 -0.65
CA ILE A 127 0.80 5.20 -0.62
C ILE A 127 1.00 4.04 -1.59
N ASN A 128 1.41 4.33 -2.83
CA ASN A 128 1.63 3.33 -3.87
C ASN A 128 2.77 2.35 -3.50
N GLU A 129 3.86 2.84 -2.88
CA GLU A 129 4.93 1.97 -2.39
C GLU A 129 4.46 1.05 -1.25
N SER A 130 3.60 1.56 -0.35
CA SER A 130 3.01 0.76 0.72
C SER A 130 2.09 -0.33 0.16
N PHE A 131 1.21 0.04 -0.77
CA PHE A 131 0.33 -0.89 -1.46
C PHE A 131 1.12 -1.95 -2.24
N ARG A 132 2.13 -1.54 -3.03
CA ARG A 132 2.97 -2.46 -3.80
C ARG A 132 3.67 -3.52 -2.93
N ARG A 133 4.08 -3.16 -1.70
CA ARG A 133 4.65 -4.15 -0.77
C ARG A 133 3.63 -5.20 -0.38
N VAL A 134 2.40 -4.78 -0.07
CA VAL A 134 1.30 -5.70 0.25
C VAL A 134 0.99 -6.59 -0.95
N GLU A 135 0.81 -6.01 -2.13
CA GLU A 135 0.56 -6.71 -3.38
C GLU A 135 1.63 -7.77 -3.67
N LEU A 136 2.92 -7.36 -3.67
CA LEU A 136 4.05 -8.23 -4.03
C LEU A 136 4.20 -9.43 -3.08
N HIS A 137 3.97 -9.25 -1.80
CA HIS A 137 4.26 -10.26 -0.79
C HIS A 137 3.04 -11.08 -0.35
N LEU A 138 1.83 -10.54 -0.50
CA LEU A 138 0.63 -11.15 0.07
C LEU A 138 -0.41 -11.58 -0.97
N PHE A 139 -0.61 -10.86 -2.09
CA PHE A 139 -1.73 -11.14 -2.98
C PHE A 139 -1.69 -12.52 -3.61
N SER A 140 -0.52 -13.03 -3.99
CA SER A 140 -0.38 -14.37 -4.56
C SER A 140 -0.74 -15.49 -3.58
N LYS A 141 -0.69 -15.22 -2.27
CA LYS A 141 -0.92 -16.22 -1.22
C LYS A 141 -2.30 -16.10 -0.58
N ILE A 142 -2.73 -14.88 -0.29
CA ILE A 142 -3.93 -14.60 0.50
C ILE A 142 -4.81 -13.50 -0.11
N GLY A 143 -4.53 -13.06 -1.34
CA GLY A 143 -5.30 -11.97 -1.98
C GLY A 143 -6.78 -12.29 -2.13
N ASN A 144 -7.14 -13.54 -2.42
CA ASN A 144 -8.51 -14.01 -2.61
C ASN A 144 -9.21 -14.40 -1.30
N LEU A 145 -8.53 -14.29 -0.15
CA LEU A 145 -9.13 -14.61 1.14
C LEU A 145 -10.24 -13.60 1.47
N PRO A 146 -11.46 -14.04 1.80
CA PRO A 146 -12.52 -13.16 2.28
C PRO A 146 -12.06 -12.36 3.51
N ILE A 147 -12.41 -11.06 3.56
CA ILE A 147 -11.90 -10.15 4.60
C ILE A 147 -12.38 -10.53 5.99
N ASP A 148 -13.56 -11.11 6.11
CA ASP A 148 -14.17 -11.59 7.35
C ASP A 148 -13.56 -12.92 7.86
N GLU A 149 -12.85 -13.66 7.01
CA GLU A 149 -12.17 -14.90 7.36
C GLU A 149 -10.69 -14.69 7.72
N ALA A 150 -10.19 -13.46 7.49
CA ALA A 150 -8.80 -13.10 7.72
C ALA A 150 -8.46 -13.01 9.21
N ASN A 151 -7.39 -13.69 9.61
CA ASN A 151 -6.86 -13.66 10.96
C ASN A 151 -5.33 -13.91 10.96
N LEU A 152 -4.69 -13.84 12.13
CA LEU A 152 -3.23 -14.04 12.25
C LEU A 152 -2.77 -15.40 11.68
N LYS A 153 -3.52 -16.48 11.93
CA LYS A 153 -3.16 -17.83 11.45
C LYS A 153 -3.19 -17.91 9.92
N THR A 154 -4.19 -17.27 9.28
CA THR A 154 -4.29 -17.27 7.80
C THR A 154 -3.20 -16.42 7.14
N PHE A 155 -2.68 -15.39 7.84
CA PHE A 155 -1.62 -14.51 7.33
C PHE A 155 -0.21 -14.99 7.64
N GLU A 156 -0.01 -15.77 8.72
CA GLU A 156 1.31 -16.22 9.17
C GLU A 156 2.15 -16.90 8.07
N PRO A 157 1.63 -17.84 7.26
CA PRO A 157 2.42 -18.47 6.20
C PRO A 157 2.92 -17.49 5.14
N ALA A 158 2.17 -16.40 4.89
CA ALA A 158 2.56 -15.36 3.95
C ALA A 158 3.59 -14.39 4.54
N LEU A 159 3.53 -14.13 5.84
CA LEU A 159 4.40 -13.20 6.56
C LEU A 159 5.70 -13.86 7.07
N ALA A 160 5.70 -15.15 7.33
CA ALA A 160 6.84 -15.90 7.88
C ALA A 160 8.16 -15.70 7.09
N PRO A 161 8.18 -15.72 5.74
CA PRO A 161 9.41 -15.49 4.98
C PRO A 161 10.00 -14.09 5.16
N LEU A 162 9.22 -13.15 5.66
CA LEU A 162 9.59 -11.75 5.86
C LEU A 162 10.04 -11.46 7.30
N LYS A 163 10.08 -12.46 8.20
CA LYS A 163 10.51 -12.31 9.59
C LYS A 163 11.82 -11.52 9.66
N ASN A 164 11.94 -10.68 10.68
CA ASN A 164 13.13 -9.88 10.95
C ASN A 164 13.50 -8.86 9.87
N SER A 165 12.55 -8.47 9.00
CA SER A 165 12.79 -7.47 7.96
C SER A 165 12.03 -6.17 8.20
N ASN A 166 12.60 -5.04 7.78
CA ASN A 166 11.90 -3.76 7.74
C ASN A 166 10.69 -3.80 6.78
N THR A 167 10.72 -4.71 5.80
CA THR A 167 9.60 -4.95 4.87
C THR A 167 8.40 -5.47 5.64
N LEU A 168 8.57 -6.45 6.52
CA LEU A 168 7.50 -6.97 7.38
C LEU A 168 6.89 -5.87 8.25
N TYR A 169 7.73 -5.07 8.90
CA TYR A 169 7.25 -3.94 9.71
C TYR A 169 6.34 -2.99 8.92
N LYS A 170 6.75 -2.61 7.69
CA LYS A 170 5.96 -1.73 6.82
C LYS A 170 4.69 -2.39 6.30
N ILE A 171 4.70 -3.69 6.02
CA ILE A 171 3.53 -4.47 5.65
C ILE A 171 2.54 -4.55 6.81
N ASN A 172 3.01 -4.80 8.04
CA ASN A 172 2.17 -4.84 9.23
C ASN A 172 1.44 -3.51 9.48
N ILE A 173 2.12 -2.37 9.24
CA ILE A 173 1.46 -1.05 9.29
C ILE A 173 0.31 -0.98 8.27
N ALA A 174 0.53 -1.45 7.04
CA ALA A 174 -0.48 -1.42 6.00
C ALA A 174 -1.65 -2.36 6.31
N ILE A 175 -1.38 -3.61 6.71
CA ILE A 175 -2.40 -4.59 7.13
C ILE A 175 -3.28 -3.99 8.23
N LYS A 176 -2.67 -3.45 9.30
CA LYS A 176 -3.42 -2.84 10.40
C LYS A 176 -4.35 -1.73 9.92
N GLN A 177 -3.94 -0.95 8.94
CA GLN A 177 -4.75 0.15 8.39
C GLN A 177 -5.85 -0.35 7.45
N ILE A 178 -5.59 -1.38 6.63
CA ILE A 178 -6.58 -2.00 5.75
C ILE A 178 -7.70 -2.60 6.58
N PHE A 179 -7.36 -3.37 7.62
CA PHE A 179 -8.35 -4.00 8.49
C PHE A 179 -9.04 -3.02 9.45
N ARG A 180 -8.41 -1.90 9.80
CA ARG A 180 -9.11 -0.81 10.46
C ARG A 180 -10.19 -0.20 9.56
N MET A 181 -9.89 -0.01 8.28
CA MET A 181 -10.87 0.48 7.33
C MET A 181 -12.03 -0.51 7.14
N ALA A 182 -11.75 -1.82 7.12
CA ALA A 182 -12.78 -2.86 7.05
C ALA A 182 -13.69 -2.85 8.30
N GLU A 183 -13.11 -2.61 9.49
CA GLU A 183 -13.87 -2.42 10.74
C GLU A 183 -14.69 -1.12 10.72
N ASP A 184 -14.12 -0.01 10.23
CA ASP A 184 -14.82 1.29 10.10
C ASP A 184 -15.97 1.24 9.06
N GLU A 185 -15.98 0.27 8.15
CA GLU A 185 -17.02 0.04 7.12
C GLU A 185 -17.96 -1.15 7.48
N ASP A 186 -17.94 -1.62 8.73
CA ASP A 186 -18.76 -2.71 9.25
C ASP A 186 -18.64 -4.06 8.49
N LEU A 187 -17.55 -4.23 7.72
CA LEU A 187 -17.27 -5.48 7.00
C LEU A 187 -16.75 -6.58 7.93
N ILE A 188 -16.20 -6.20 9.06
CA ILE A 188 -15.73 -7.08 10.13
C ILE A 188 -16.09 -6.48 11.49
N VAL A 189 -16.41 -7.33 12.47
CA VAL A 189 -16.79 -6.89 13.82
C VAL A 189 -15.60 -6.26 14.58
N LYS A 190 -14.40 -6.78 14.37
CA LYS A 190 -13.18 -6.33 15.06
C LYS A 190 -11.95 -6.63 14.23
N ASN A 191 -11.05 -5.65 14.15
CA ASN A 191 -9.77 -5.82 13.46
C ASN A 191 -8.89 -6.88 14.16
N PRO A 192 -8.62 -8.04 13.53
CA PRO A 192 -7.81 -9.11 14.13
C PRO A 192 -6.32 -8.77 14.20
N PHE A 193 -5.89 -7.73 13.49
CA PHE A 193 -4.49 -7.32 13.37
C PHE A 193 -4.12 -6.10 14.23
N ARG A 194 -4.93 -5.75 15.23
CA ARG A 194 -4.63 -4.60 16.11
C ARG A 194 -3.28 -4.71 16.79
N LYS A 195 -2.88 -5.93 17.18
CA LYS A 195 -1.62 -6.25 17.87
C LYS A 195 -0.58 -6.97 17.01
N ILE A 196 -0.68 -6.90 15.68
CA ILE A 196 0.20 -7.62 14.77
C ILE A 196 1.71 -7.33 15.02
N HIS A 197 2.05 -6.17 15.56
CA HIS A 197 3.43 -5.83 15.89
C HIS A 197 3.96 -6.59 17.11
N ASP A 198 3.08 -7.03 18.00
CA ASP A 198 3.46 -7.78 19.21
C ASP A 198 3.80 -9.24 18.86
N GLU A 199 3.22 -9.76 17.77
CA GLU A 199 3.41 -11.15 17.31
C GLU A 199 4.67 -11.34 16.45
N PHE A 200 5.20 -10.26 15.88
CA PHE A 200 6.35 -10.32 14.99
C PHE A 200 7.47 -9.44 15.55
N THR A 201 8.53 -10.08 16.04
CA THR A 201 9.74 -9.40 16.49
C THR A 201 10.35 -8.58 15.36
N TYR A 202 10.63 -7.33 15.65
CA TYR A 202 11.27 -6.38 14.76
C TYR A 202 12.75 -6.28 15.12
N ILE A 203 13.62 -6.49 14.16
CA ILE A 203 15.04 -6.18 14.35
C ILE A 203 15.23 -4.70 14.05
N GLU A 204 15.78 -3.96 15.00
CA GLU A 204 16.21 -2.58 14.78
C GLU A 204 17.06 -2.51 13.51
N THR A 205 16.70 -1.60 12.62
CA THR A 205 17.48 -1.37 11.41
C THR A 205 18.86 -0.86 11.83
N LYS A 206 19.91 -1.60 11.49
CA LYS A 206 21.29 -1.12 11.57
C LYS A 206 21.39 0.21 10.82
N ASN A 207 22.22 1.12 11.33
CA ASN A 207 22.54 2.36 10.63
C ASN A 207 22.99 2.05 9.20
N HIS A 208 22.72 2.98 8.30
CA HIS A 208 23.18 2.84 6.93
C HIS A 208 24.71 2.71 6.88
N PRO A 209 25.27 1.81 6.06
CA PRO A 209 26.71 1.70 5.89
C PRO A 209 27.33 3.05 5.52
N THR A 210 28.39 3.42 6.20
CA THR A 210 29.14 4.66 5.97
C THR A 210 30.62 4.42 6.25
N LEU A 211 31.45 5.15 5.52
CA LEU A 211 32.89 5.24 5.78
C LEU A 211 33.17 6.24 6.90
N THR A 212 34.38 6.21 7.45
CA THR A 212 34.89 7.27 8.32
C THR A 212 35.42 8.44 7.47
N PRO A 213 35.61 9.65 8.04
CA PRO A 213 36.23 10.75 7.30
C PRO A 213 37.59 10.40 6.72
N GLU A 214 38.40 9.62 7.43
CA GLU A 214 39.76 9.22 7.05
C GLU A 214 39.79 8.28 5.82
N ASP A 215 38.67 7.61 5.54
CA ASP A 215 38.54 6.75 4.37
C ASP A 215 38.24 7.50 3.06
N LEU A 216 38.01 8.84 3.09
CA LEU A 216 37.69 9.61 1.91
C LEU A 216 38.80 9.59 0.84
N PRO A 217 40.11 9.63 1.16
CA PRO A 217 41.16 9.49 0.14
C PRO A 217 41.01 8.16 -0.64
N HIS A 218 40.66 7.06 0.04
CA HIS A 218 40.38 5.81 -0.62
C HIS A 218 39.19 5.87 -1.57
N LEU A 219 38.07 6.47 -1.11
CA LEU A 219 36.90 6.69 -1.97
C LEU A 219 37.25 7.45 -3.24
N PHE A 220 38.04 8.53 -3.14
CA PHE A 220 38.44 9.33 -4.31
C PHE A 220 39.38 8.58 -5.24
N ARG A 221 40.31 7.78 -4.73
CA ARG A 221 41.20 6.91 -5.53
C ARG A 221 40.36 5.94 -6.37
N VAL A 222 39.42 5.26 -5.75
CA VAL A 222 38.54 4.33 -6.47
C VAL A 222 37.65 5.07 -7.47
N LEU A 223 37.13 6.26 -7.11
CA LEU A 223 36.28 7.07 -7.99
C LEU A 223 37.03 7.54 -9.25
N GLN A 224 38.32 7.87 -9.15
CA GLN A 224 39.16 8.27 -10.27
C GLN A 224 39.41 7.12 -11.24
N GLY A 225 39.65 5.91 -10.75
CA GLY A 225 39.87 4.70 -11.54
C GLY A 225 38.61 4.05 -12.08
N ALA A 226 37.43 4.51 -11.64
CA ALA A 226 36.16 3.86 -11.98
C ALA A 226 35.69 4.19 -13.40
N ASP A 227 35.21 3.17 -14.13
CA ASP A 227 34.50 3.37 -15.40
C ASP A 227 33.09 3.93 -15.16
N LEU A 228 33.05 5.21 -14.82
CA LEU A 228 31.81 5.96 -14.58
C LEU A 228 31.67 7.11 -15.58
N LYS A 229 30.44 7.33 -16.00
CA LYS A 229 30.12 8.54 -16.77
C LYS A 229 30.33 9.78 -15.90
N LYS A 230 31.03 10.79 -16.43
CA LYS A 230 31.41 11.99 -15.67
C LYS A 230 30.26 12.62 -14.87
N PRO A 231 29.00 12.77 -15.40
CA PRO A 231 27.88 13.28 -14.60
C PRO A 231 27.54 12.42 -13.38
N THR A 232 27.78 11.11 -13.42
CA THR A 232 27.54 10.23 -12.25
C THR A 232 28.64 10.39 -11.21
N ALA A 233 29.90 10.51 -11.62
CA ALA A 233 30.99 10.81 -10.71
C ALA A 233 30.80 12.17 -10.04
N LEU A 234 30.43 13.18 -10.81
CA LEU A 234 30.11 14.52 -10.29
C LEU A 234 28.89 14.51 -9.35
N LEU A 235 27.92 13.62 -9.56
CA LEU A 235 26.79 13.46 -8.62
C LEU A 235 27.26 12.93 -7.25
N ILE A 236 28.18 12.00 -7.22
CA ILE A 236 28.74 11.48 -5.95
C ILE A 236 29.48 12.59 -5.20
N GLU A 237 30.34 13.32 -5.91
CA GLU A 237 31.09 14.47 -5.37
C GLU A 237 30.14 15.57 -4.90
N TRP A 238 29.10 15.88 -5.68
CA TRP A 238 28.06 16.82 -5.31
C TRP A 238 27.31 16.41 -4.04
N GLN A 239 26.91 15.14 -3.91
CA GLN A 239 26.20 14.65 -2.73
C GLN A 239 27.08 14.73 -1.47
N LEU A 240 28.37 14.46 -1.61
CA LEU A 240 29.34 14.61 -0.52
C LEU A 240 29.48 16.08 -0.10
N LEU A 241 29.71 16.99 -1.05
CA LEU A 241 29.96 18.40 -0.78
C LEU A 241 28.71 19.16 -0.30
N SER A 242 27.55 18.88 -0.90
CA SER A 242 26.30 19.58 -0.55
C SER A 242 25.62 19.03 0.70
N ILE A 243 26.00 17.84 1.16
CA ILE A 243 25.40 17.11 2.27
C ILE A 243 23.86 16.97 2.20
N LEU A 244 23.28 17.08 1.01
CA LEU A 244 21.86 16.93 0.73
C LEU A 244 21.43 15.45 0.75
N ARG A 245 20.14 15.19 1.01
CA ARG A 245 19.60 13.84 0.80
C ARG A 245 19.64 13.48 -0.69
N SER A 246 19.83 12.20 -1.02
CA SER A 246 19.98 11.77 -2.43
C SER A 246 18.86 12.24 -3.35
N SER A 247 17.60 12.27 -2.86
CA SER A 247 16.47 12.79 -3.64
C SER A 247 16.52 14.29 -3.83
N GLU A 248 17.00 15.04 -2.85
CA GLU A 248 17.16 16.49 -2.90
C GLU A 248 18.31 16.84 -3.83
N ALA A 249 19.45 16.15 -3.71
CA ALA A 249 20.65 16.39 -4.50
C ALA A 249 20.44 16.24 -6.01
N VAL A 250 19.64 15.27 -6.45
CA VAL A 250 19.35 15.08 -7.89
C VAL A 250 18.27 16.01 -8.43
N SER A 251 17.40 16.54 -7.57
CA SER A 251 16.23 17.34 -7.98
C SER A 251 16.51 18.84 -8.08
N ILE A 252 17.74 19.28 -7.84
CA ILE A 252 18.11 20.70 -7.96
C ILE A 252 18.01 21.17 -9.41
N GLU A 253 17.52 22.38 -9.57
CA GLU A 253 17.41 23.07 -10.86
C GLU A 253 18.50 24.15 -10.95
N TRP A 254 18.89 24.51 -12.16
CA TRP A 254 19.85 25.63 -12.38
C TRP A 254 19.31 26.93 -11.80
N ALA A 255 18.01 27.14 -11.83
CA ALA A 255 17.32 28.30 -11.25
C ALA A 255 17.38 28.37 -9.71
N ASP A 256 17.73 27.28 -9.02
CA ASP A 256 17.85 27.26 -7.56
C ASP A 256 19.20 27.83 -7.07
N ILE A 257 20.16 28.04 -7.99
CA ILE A 257 21.54 28.43 -7.66
C ILE A 257 21.69 29.93 -7.77
N ASP A 258 21.93 30.57 -6.64
CA ASP A 258 22.37 31.95 -6.56
C ASP A 258 23.89 31.95 -6.60
N TRP A 259 24.43 32.33 -7.75
CA TRP A 259 25.88 32.37 -8.03
C TRP A 259 26.58 33.51 -7.29
N GLU A 260 25.90 34.65 -7.10
CA GLU A 260 26.43 35.81 -6.43
C GLU A 260 26.52 35.58 -4.93
N ALA A 261 25.41 35.13 -4.33
CA ALA A 261 25.35 34.78 -2.90
C ALA A 261 26.06 33.44 -2.56
N LYS A 262 26.53 32.68 -3.61
CA LYS A 262 27.09 31.34 -3.45
C LYS A 262 26.17 30.44 -2.60
N ALA A 263 24.91 30.35 -3.01
CA ALA A 263 23.86 29.68 -2.26
C ALA A 263 22.98 28.80 -3.15
N LEU A 264 22.42 27.76 -2.56
CA LEU A 264 21.39 26.93 -3.18
C LEU A 264 20.09 27.09 -2.40
N HIS A 265 18.99 27.33 -3.09
CA HIS A 265 17.66 27.54 -2.52
C HIS A 265 16.68 26.48 -3.04
N ILE A 266 16.39 25.47 -2.23
CA ILE A 266 15.47 24.40 -2.61
C ILE A 266 14.07 24.72 -2.06
N PRO A 267 13.03 24.84 -2.91
CA PRO A 267 11.68 25.14 -2.45
C PRO A 267 11.09 23.96 -1.68
N ALA A 268 10.07 24.25 -0.85
CA ALA A 268 9.50 23.30 0.08
C ALA A 268 8.96 22.00 -0.59
N GLU A 269 8.38 22.15 -1.77
CA GLU A 269 7.75 21.04 -2.51
C GLU A 269 8.75 19.96 -2.90
N ARG A 270 10.03 20.33 -3.09
CA ARG A 270 11.12 19.40 -3.44
C ARG A 270 11.86 18.84 -2.22
N MET A 271 11.59 19.37 -1.04
CA MET A 271 12.16 18.86 0.22
C MET A 271 11.39 17.63 0.72
N LYS A 272 12.08 16.75 1.45
CA LYS A 272 11.43 15.61 2.12
C LYS A 272 10.37 16.11 3.11
N GLY A 273 9.12 15.73 2.88
CA GLY A 273 7.98 16.17 3.69
C GLY A 273 7.26 17.42 3.17
N GLY A 274 7.83 18.19 2.24
CA GLY A 274 7.14 19.29 1.55
C GLY A 274 6.75 20.50 2.40
N LYS A 275 7.31 20.64 3.62
CA LYS A 275 6.83 21.62 4.59
C LYS A 275 7.63 22.92 4.63
N ARG A 276 8.89 22.90 4.25
CA ARG A 276 9.79 24.06 4.38
C ARG A 276 10.84 24.08 3.27
N PRO A 277 11.18 25.26 2.75
CA PRO A 277 12.32 25.41 1.86
C PRO A 277 13.62 25.19 2.64
N HIS A 278 14.69 24.86 1.92
CA HIS A 278 16.02 24.73 2.46
C HIS A 278 17.01 25.55 1.65
N SER A 279 17.74 26.42 2.34
CA SER A 279 18.84 27.18 1.74
C SER A 279 20.15 26.70 2.33
N ILE A 280 21.15 26.46 1.50
CA ILE A 280 22.48 26.01 1.91
C ILE A 280 23.57 26.86 1.24
N PRO A 281 24.57 27.33 2.00
CA PRO A 281 25.76 27.96 1.41
C PRO A 281 26.54 26.92 0.61
N LEU A 282 27.13 27.34 -0.49
CA LEU A 282 27.96 26.49 -1.35
C LEU A 282 29.43 26.81 -1.12
N SER A 283 30.25 25.80 -0.85
CA SER A 283 31.70 25.92 -0.84
C SER A 283 32.26 26.17 -2.25
N SER A 284 33.47 26.65 -2.38
CA SER A 284 34.15 26.82 -3.69
C SER A 284 34.23 25.50 -4.46
N GLN A 285 34.42 24.38 -3.78
CA GLN A 285 34.47 23.04 -4.36
C GLN A 285 33.10 22.62 -4.90
N ALA A 286 32.02 22.91 -4.16
CA ALA A 286 30.65 22.63 -4.62
C ALA A 286 30.30 23.44 -5.88
N LEU A 287 30.69 24.73 -5.92
CA LEU A 287 30.53 25.58 -7.09
C LEU A 287 31.32 25.03 -8.30
N ASN A 288 32.53 24.52 -8.09
CA ASN A 288 33.34 23.90 -9.16
C ASN A 288 32.63 22.66 -9.74
N VAL A 289 32.01 21.81 -8.90
CA VAL A 289 31.21 20.68 -9.41
C VAL A 289 30.05 21.16 -10.26
N LEU A 290 29.36 22.21 -9.85
CA LEU A 290 28.24 22.80 -10.60
C LEU A 290 28.74 23.38 -11.95
N ASP A 291 29.86 24.07 -11.96
CA ASP A 291 30.45 24.59 -13.19
C ASP A 291 30.83 23.47 -14.17
N GLN A 292 31.45 22.40 -13.68
CA GLN A 292 31.70 21.23 -14.52
C GLN A 292 30.40 20.62 -15.07
N MET A 293 29.32 20.55 -14.27
CA MET A 293 28.04 20.04 -14.72
C MET A 293 27.37 20.92 -15.78
N ARG A 294 27.66 22.23 -15.80
CA ARG A 294 27.13 23.16 -16.80
C ARG A 294 27.44 22.73 -18.23
N ARG A 295 28.58 22.11 -18.46
CA ARG A 295 29.00 21.58 -19.79
C ARG A 295 28.08 20.43 -20.26
N TYR A 296 27.43 19.73 -19.37
CA TYR A 296 26.57 18.55 -19.67
C TYR A 296 25.09 18.90 -19.71
N THR A 297 24.65 19.82 -18.85
CA THR A 297 23.21 20.07 -18.60
C THR A 297 22.87 21.57 -18.47
N GLY A 298 23.78 22.49 -18.81
CA GLY A 298 23.55 23.93 -18.64
C GLY A 298 22.36 24.49 -19.44
N ASN A 299 21.96 23.80 -20.51
CA ASN A 299 20.76 24.11 -21.30
C ASN A 299 19.52 23.33 -20.87
N ARG A 300 19.57 22.66 -19.75
CA ARG A 300 18.48 21.84 -19.22
C ARG A 300 17.92 22.45 -17.94
N LYS A 301 16.74 21.99 -17.53
CA LYS A 301 16.12 22.44 -16.28
C LYS A 301 16.90 22.00 -15.04
N TYR A 302 17.23 20.69 -14.97
CA TYR A 302 17.89 20.09 -13.81
C TYR A 302 19.41 20.04 -13.98
N VAL A 303 20.14 20.28 -12.88
CA VAL A 303 21.60 20.13 -12.85
C VAL A 303 22.00 18.68 -13.14
N PHE A 304 21.33 17.73 -12.50
CA PHE A 304 21.55 16.30 -12.72
C PHE A 304 20.37 15.70 -13.48
N CYS A 305 20.36 15.86 -14.80
CA CYS A 305 19.32 15.37 -15.69
C CYS A 305 19.41 13.89 -15.97
N SER A 306 18.23 13.25 -16.13
CA SER A 306 18.11 11.90 -16.68
C SER A 306 18.72 11.84 -18.09
N ARG A 307 19.43 10.75 -18.37
CA ARG A 307 19.99 10.44 -19.70
C ARG A 307 19.09 9.54 -20.53
N ILE A 308 18.01 9.07 -19.92
CA ILE A 308 16.96 8.26 -20.55
C ILE A 308 15.75 9.17 -20.74
N ALA A 309 15.10 9.07 -21.88
CA ALA A 309 13.88 9.82 -22.15
C ALA A 309 12.80 9.57 -21.07
N PRO A 310 12.04 10.60 -20.69
CA PRO A 310 12.15 11.99 -21.14
C PRO A 310 13.30 12.72 -20.41
N PHE A 311 14.13 13.40 -21.19
CA PHE A 311 15.36 14.09 -20.72
C PHE A 311 15.13 15.32 -19.82
N ASN A 312 13.88 15.68 -19.57
CA ASN A 312 13.48 16.80 -18.69
C ASN A 312 13.16 16.36 -17.24
N LYS A 313 13.59 15.16 -16.84
CA LYS A 313 13.49 14.65 -15.47
C LYS A 313 14.85 14.63 -14.79
N PRO A 314 14.91 14.73 -13.45
CA PRO A 314 16.15 14.53 -12.71
C PRO A 314 16.67 13.09 -12.87
N MET A 315 17.94 12.88 -12.63
CA MET A 315 18.53 11.55 -12.48
C MET A 315 17.81 10.76 -11.39
N ASN A 316 17.86 9.43 -11.48
CA ASN A 316 17.34 8.58 -10.42
C ASN A 316 18.14 8.83 -9.13
N SER A 317 17.45 9.06 -8.00
CA SER A 317 18.08 9.26 -6.68
C SER A 317 18.93 8.07 -6.20
N GLY A 318 18.71 6.88 -6.76
CA GLY A 318 19.54 5.70 -6.54
C GLY A 318 20.79 5.62 -7.42
N ALA A 319 21.01 6.55 -8.35
CA ALA A 319 22.13 6.47 -9.31
C ALA A 319 23.49 6.42 -8.60
N ALA A 320 23.70 7.25 -7.58
CA ALA A 320 24.91 7.22 -6.77
C ALA A 320 25.10 5.87 -6.05
N ASN A 321 24.04 5.28 -5.49
CA ASN A 321 24.09 3.95 -4.85
C ASN A 321 24.50 2.86 -5.84
N VAL A 322 23.97 2.88 -7.05
CA VAL A 322 24.33 1.90 -8.09
C VAL A 322 25.82 2.05 -8.46
N ALA A 323 26.30 3.29 -8.58
CA ALA A 323 27.70 3.58 -8.88
C ALA A 323 28.61 3.12 -7.74
N LEU A 324 28.33 3.49 -6.49
CA LEU A 324 29.09 3.07 -5.32
C LEU A 324 29.17 1.54 -5.22
N LYS A 325 28.07 0.83 -5.45
CA LYS A 325 28.05 -0.63 -5.46
C LYS A 325 28.98 -1.22 -6.56
N ARG A 326 28.98 -0.62 -7.76
CA ARG A 326 29.86 -1.05 -8.87
C ARG A 326 31.33 -0.80 -8.58
N MET A 327 31.63 0.26 -7.85
CA MET A 327 32.96 0.63 -7.39
C MET A 327 33.49 -0.25 -6.24
N GLY A 328 32.74 -1.28 -5.78
CA GLY A 328 33.17 -2.18 -4.71
C GLY A 328 32.68 -1.78 -3.31
N PHE A 329 31.96 -0.67 -3.15
CA PHE A 329 31.46 -0.21 -1.85
C PHE A 329 30.11 -0.87 -1.44
N LYS A 330 29.78 -2.04 -2.01
CA LYS A 330 28.59 -2.78 -1.58
C LYS A 330 28.72 -3.10 -0.08
N ASP A 331 27.67 -2.81 0.68
CA ASP A 331 27.58 -3.02 2.14
C ASP A 331 28.59 -2.21 3.00
N LEU A 332 29.43 -1.36 2.38
CA LEU A 332 30.38 -0.47 3.04
C LEU A 332 29.93 0.99 3.01
N LEU A 333 29.39 1.45 1.89
CA LEU A 333 28.97 2.84 1.72
C LEU A 333 27.71 2.93 0.86
N VAL A 334 26.74 3.70 1.32
CA VAL A 334 25.58 4.12 0.53
C VAL A 334 25.56 5.65 0.37
N ALA A 335 24.84 6.16 -0.62
CA ALA A 335 24.75 7.61 -0.87
C ALA A 335 24.24 8.41 0.34
N HIS A 336 23.43 7.81 1.23
CA HIS A 336 23.06 8.43 2.50
C HIS A 336 24.24 8.50 3.48
N GLY A 337 25.14 7.53 3.44
CA GLY A 337 26.36 7.49 4.24
C GLY A 337 27.32 8.64 3.92
N LEU A 338 27.36 9.16 2.66
CA LEU A 338 28.15 10.34 2.31
C LEU A 338 27.83 11.55 3.20
N ARG A 339 26.57 11.70 3.55
CA ARG A 339 26.10 12.75 4.45
C ARG A 339 26.49 12.49 5.92
N SER A 340 26.53 11.21 6.30
CA SER A 340 26.96 10.79 7.64
C SER A 340 28.44 11.09 7.86
N ILE A 341 29.31 10.86 6.84
CA ILE A 341 30.73 11.20 6.89
C ILE A 341 30.92 12.68 7.22
N ALA A 342 30.23 13.57 6.49
CA ALA A 342 30.29 15.00 6.73
C ALA A 342 29.81 15.38 8.15
N SER A 343 28.72 14.76 8.59
CA SER A 343 28.19 15.01 9.94
C SER A 343 29.19 14.59 11.01
N THR A 344 29.80 13.42 10.89
CA THR A 344 30.82 12.91 11.82
C THR A 344 32.01 13.87 11.85
N TYR A 345 32.64 14.15 10.73
CA TYR A 345 33.77 15.08 10.64
C TYR A 345 33.51 16.44 11.30
N LEU A 346 32.37 17.07 10.95
CA LEU A 346 32.05 18.41 11.44
C LEU A 346 31.76 18.44 12.94
N HIS A 347 31.22 17.37 13.51
CA HIS A 347 31.02 17.26 14.97
C HIS A 347 32.32 16.97 15.71
N GLU A 348 33.20 16.13 15.18
CA GLU A 348 34.51 15.79 15.76
C GLU A 348 35.48 16.97 15.83
N LEU A 349 35.33 17.95 14.91
CA LEU A 349 36.13 19.18 14.99
C LEU A 349 35.88 20.03 16.24
N ASP A 350 34.76 19.85 16.92
CA ASP A 350 34.33 20.56 18.16
C ASP A 350 34.46 22.11 18.16
N ARG A 351 34.51 22.68 16.95
CA ARG A 351 34.60 24.15 16.77
C ARG A 351 33.34 24.78 16.22
N PHE A 352 32.35 23.99 15.88
CA PHE A 352 31.08 24.45 15.34
C PHE A 352 29.92 24.03 16.24
N SER A 353 28.91 24.89 16.41
CA SER A 353 27.76 24.50 17.18
C SER A 353 26.96 23.39 16.47
N SER A 354 26.60 22.34 17.19
CA SER A 354 25.76 21.23 16.68
C SER A 354 24.51 21.75 15.97
N GLU A 355 23.90 22.83 16.49
CA GLU A 355 22.73 23.43 15.85
C GLU A 355 23.02 24.00 14.45
N ALA A 356 24.21 24.61 14.22
CA ALA A 356 24.58 25.12 12.90
C ALA A 356 24.86 23.97 11.92
N ILE A 357 25.48 22.89 12.40
CA ILE A 357 25.68 21.67 11.60
C ILE A 357 24.34 21.04 11.22
N GLU A 358 23.43 20.88 12.16
CA GLU A 358 22.08 20.33 11.93
C GLU A 358 21.26 21.17 10.93
N LEU A 359 21.44 22.52 10.94
CA LEU A 359 20.84 23.41 9.95
C LEU A 359 21.42 23.18 8.54
N CYS A 360 22.71 22.88 8.39
CA CYS A 360 23.30 22.49 7.12
C CYS A 360 22.70 21.15 6.61
N LEU A 361 22.46 20.22 7.54
CA LEU A 361 21.85 18.93 7.29
C LEU A 361 20.32 18.98 7.04
N SER A 362 19.66 20.14 7.14
CA SER A 362 18.18 20.24 7.07
C SER A 362 17.47 19.32 8.06
N HIS A 363 18.04 19.15 9.26
CA HIS A 363 17.38 18.44 10.35
C HIS A 363 16.47 19.38 11.14
N GLU A 364 15.32 18.89 11.59
CA GLU A 364 14.41 19.67 12.41
C GLU A 364 14.91 19.74 13.85
N ASN A 365 15.17 20.93 14.35
CA ASN A 365 15.26 21.13 15.81
C ASN A 365 13.86 20.96 16.41
N ARG A 366 13.66 19.90 17.19
CA ARG A 366 12.36 19.54 17.80
C ARG A 366 11.86 20.52 18.87
N GLY A 367 12.60 21.59 19.21
CA GLY A 367 12.24 22.60 20.18
C GLY A 367 11.28 23.65 19.62
N LYS A 368 10.02 23.67 20.07
CA LYS A 368 8.95 24.56 19.59
C LYS A 368 9.21 26.07 19.84
N VAL A 369 10.11 26.44 20.71
CA VAL A 369 10.26 27.83 21.22
C VAL A 369 11.26 28.69 20.42
N ARG A 370 12.19 28.09 19.63
CA ARG A 370 13.26 28.81 18.91
C ARG A 370 12.96 29.16 17.44
N LYS A 371 11.74 29.01 16.98
CA LYS A 371 11.38 29.07 15.53
C LYS A 371 11.51 30.44 14.85
N ALA A 372 11.52 31.55 15.57
CA ALA A 372 11.40 32.87 14.97
C ALA A 372 12.71 33.69 14.93
N TYR A 373 13.73 33.33 15.66
CA TYR A 373 14.84 34.26 15.96
C TYR A 373 16.11 34.07 15.11
N ASP A 374 16.23 33.06 14.24
CA ASP A 374 17.59 32.57 13.94
C ASP A 374 18.01 32.36 12.47
N LYS A 375 17.21 32.80 11.47
CA LYS A 375 17.59 32.57 10.08
C LYS A 375 18.79 33.40 9.61
N SER A 376 19.00 34.60 10.12
CA SER A 376 20.08 35.49 9.66
C SER A 376 21.39 35.30 10.45
N LYS A 377 21.32 34.98 11.72
CA LYS A 377 22.52 34.92 12.61
C LYS A 377 23.41 33.69 12.36
N LYS A 378 22.89 32.61 11.78
CA LYS A 378 23.68 31.37 11.50
C LYS A 378 24.13 31.21 10.08
N TRP A 379 23.77 32.09 9.17
CA TRP A 379 24.17 31.99 7.77
C TRP A 379 25.69 32.04 7.61
N LYS A 380 26.35 33.02 8.23
CA LYS A 380 27.82 33.11 8.22
C LYS A 380 28.50 31.86 8.82
N SER A 381 28.00 31.37 9.94
CA SER A 381 28.53 30.12 10.52
C SER A 381 28.37 28.93 9.57
N ARG A 382 27.22 28.83 8.91
CA ARG A 382 26.97 27.77 7.91
C ARG A 382 27.87 27.91 6.69
N GLN A 383 28.17 29.12 6.23
CA GLN A 383 29.17 29.36 5.18
C GLN A 383 30.55 28.84 5.60
N THR A 384 31.00 29.16 6.82
CA THR A 384 32.28 28.65 7.35
C THR A 384 32.27 27.12 7.47
N ILE A 385 31.18 26.52 7.94
CA ILE A 385 31.03 25.06 8.05
C ILE A 385 31.12 24.41 6.68
N MET A 386 30.36 24.89 5.70
CA MET A 386 30.35 24.28 4.36
C MET A 386 31.67 24.46 3.61
N GLN A 387 32.36 25.61 3.80
CA GLN A 387 33.71 25.79 3.23
C GLN A 387 34.72 24.89 3.90
N CYS A 388 34.73 24.80 5.25
CA CYS A 388 35.61 23.88 5.96
C CYS A 388 35.45 22.42 5.52
N TRP A 389 34.21 21.96 5.33
CA TRP A 389 33.95 20.64 4.79
C TRP A 389 34.46 20.50 3.34
N GLY A 390 34.23 21.49 2.52
CA GLY A 390 34.75 21.52 1.14
C GLY A 390 36.27 21.43 1.07
N ASP A 391 36.95 22.17 1.92
CA ASP A 391 38.44 22.18 1.98
C ASP A 391 38.98 20.81 2.41
N TYR A 392 38.35 20.17 3.40
CA TYR A 392 38.72 18.81 3.79
C TYR A 392 38.50 17.78 2.67
N VAL A 393 37.38 17.84 1.98
CA VAL A 393 37.09 16.98 0.83
C VAL A 393 38.13 17.18 -0.28
N GLU A 394 38.53 18.41 -0.56
CA GLU A 394 39.57 18.71 -1.57
C GLU A 394 40.92 18.18 -1.13
N GLN A 395 41.31 18.34 0.14
CA GLN A 395 42.52 17.75 0.68
C GLN A 395 42.54 16.23 0.47
N CYS A 396 41.49 15.50 0.83
CA CYS A 396 41.37 14.06 0.61
C CYS A 396 41.49 13.66 -0.87
N LYS A 397 40.97 14.50 -1.76
CA LYS A 397 41.05 14.29 -3.21
C LYS A 397 42.48 14.46 -3.73
N LEU A 398 43.22 15.47 -3.23
CA LEU A 398 44.64 15.68 -3.54
C LEU A 398 45.52 14.58 -3.00
N GLU A 399 45.25 14.07 -1.79
CA GLU A 399 45.96 12.92 -1.22
C GLU A 399 45.73 11.65 -2.07
N ALA A 400 44.50 11.43 -2.57
CA ALA A 400 44.21 10.32 -3.47
C ALA A 400 45.04 10.37 -4.76
N MET A 401 45.26 11.60 -5.30
CA MET A 401 46.02 11.84 -6.54
C MET A 401 47.55 11.62 -6.34
N LYS A 402 48.07 11.90 -5.14
CA LYS A 402 49.48 11.69 -4.83
C LYS A 402 49.86 10.24 -4.58
N ALA A 403 48.90 9.43 -4.19
CA ALA A 403 49.09 8.00 -3.82
C ALA A 403 48.77 7.03 -4.97
N GLY A 404 48.32 7.50 -6.12
CA GLY A 404 48.10 6.73 -7.35
C GLY A 404 49.11 7.10 -8.42
#